data_76a648935955186e7ac622408484b0dd
#
_entry.id   76a648935955186e7ac622408484b0dd
#
_cell.length_a   1.000
_cell.length_b   1.000
_cell.length_c   1.000
_cell.angle_alpha   90.00
_cell.angle_beta   90.00
_cell.angle_gamma   90.00
#
_symmetry.space_group_name_H-M   'P 1'
#
loop_
_entity.id
_entity.type
_entity.pdbx_description
1 polymer ?
#
loop_
_entity_poly.entity_id
_entity_poly.type
_entity_poly.pdbx_seq_one_letter_code
_entity_poly.pdbx_strand_id
1 'polypeptide(L)'
;EFPAAEPQEAVAHFLCRLSVETDCADVHHALVNHEQDFILLHVVGNPEQFARRHVPGALHLPWRQITAERMAHWPADTLFVVYCAGPHCNGADRAALKLARLGLPVKIMTGGITGWEDEQFEFASHTLVSAS
;
A
#
# COMPACT_ATOMS: atom_id res chain seq x y z
N GLU A 1 -6.78 -20.55 26.68
CA GLU A 1 -7.47 -19.66 25.75
C GLU A 1 -7.49 -18.24 26.28
N PHE A 2 -7.45 -17.27 25.39
CA PHE A 2 -7.37 -15.87 25.78
C PHE A 2 -8.77 -15.25 25.82
N PRO A 3 -9.17 -14.65 26.94
CA PRO A 3 -10.45 -13.93 26.98
C PRO A 3 -10.38 -12.67 26.10
N ALA A 4 -11.54 -12.18 25.68
CA ALA A 4 -11.60 -10.94 24.92
C ALA A 4 -11.09 -9.76 25.77
N ALA A 5 -10.47 -8.79 25.10
CA ALA A 5 -10.02 -7.57 25.77
C ALA A 5 -11.21 -6.76 26.27
N GLU A 6 -10.99 -5.96 27.31
CA GLU A 6 -11.99 -5.00 27.75
C GLU A 6 -12.35 -4.04 26.60
N PRO A 7 -13.63 -3.61 26.48
CA PRO A 7 -14.03 -2.75 25.37
C PRO A 7 -13.19 -1.50 25.18
N GLN A 8 -12.75 -0.85 26.25
CA GLN A 8 -11.92 0.34 26.14
C GLN A 8 -10.54 0.05 25.52
N GLU A 9 -9.96 -1.09 25.89
CA GLU A 9 -8.69 -1.53 25.31
C GLU A 9 -8.86 -1.88 23.83
N ALA A 10 -9.98 -2.55 23.50
CA ALA A 10 -10.29 -2.91 22.13
C ALA A 10 -10.46 -1.66 21.24
N VAL A 11 -11.14 -0.62 21.76
CA VAL A 11 -11.30 0.64 21.04
C VAL A 11 -9.93 1.24 20.67
N ALA A 12 -9.02 1.32 21.64
CA ALA A 12 -7.68 1.87 21.40
C ALA A 12 -6.92 1.06 20.35
N HIS A 13 -6.99 -0.25 20.43
CA HIS A 13 -6.32 -1.15 19.50
C HIS A 13 -6.86 -0.97 18.07
N PHE A 14 -8.17 -0.97 17.91
CA PHE A 14 -8.75 -0.87 16.57
C PHE A 14 -8.61 0.52 15.96
N LEU A 15 -8.66 1.58 16.77
CA LEU A 15 -8.34 2.91 16.27
C LEU A 15 -6.90 2.97 15.75
N CYS A 16 -5.97 2.39 16.49
CA CYS A 16 -4.58 2.31 16.06
C CYS A 16 -4.47 1.54 14.74
N ARG A 17 -5.08 0.36 14.68
CA ARG A 17 -5.04 -0.49 13.49
C ARG A 17 -5.63 0.22 12.26
N LEU A 18 -6.78 0.85 12.40
CA LEU A 18 -7.44 1.55 11.30
C LEU A 18 -6.66 2.81 10.85
N SER A 19 -5.79 3.33 11.71
CA SER A 19 -4.95 4.46 11.35
C SER A 19 -3.73 4.07 10.53
N VAL A 20 -3.36 2.78 10.51
CA VAL A 20 -2.18 2.28 9.78
C VAL A 20 -2.52 1.24 8.72
N GLU A 21 -3.80 0.85 8.60
CA GLU A 21 -4.24 -0.13 7.61
C GLU A 21 -5.45 0.39 6.85
N THR A 22 -5.54 -0.01 5.59
CA THR A 22 -6.73 0.08 4.77
C THR A 22 -6.90 -1.27 4.08
N ASP A 23 -7.84 -1.41 3.16
CA ASP A 23 -8.04 -2.66 2.43
C ASP A 23 -8.31 -2.42 0.96
N CYS A 24 -8.39 -3.51 0.18
CA CYS A 24 -8.60 -3.44 -1.25
C CYS A 24 -9.94 -2.80 -1.60
N ALA A 25 -11.00 -3.08 -0.84
CA ALA A 25 -12.32 -2.54 -1.11
C ALA A 25 -12.34 -1.01 -0.97
N ASP A 26 -11.73 -0.49 0.10
CA ASP A 26 -11.68 0.96 0.33
C ASP A 26 -10.82 1.68 -0.70
N VAL A 27 -9.67 1.09 -1.07
CA VAL A 27 -8.82 1.66 -2.11
C VAL A 27 -9.55 1.67 -3.46
N HIS A 28 -10.19 0.56 -3.81
CA HIS A 28 -10.96 0.46 -5.06
C HIS A 28 -12.08 1.51 -5.08
N HIS A 29 -12.81 1.66 -3.98
CA HIS A 29 -13.87 2.66 -3.86
C HIS A 29 -13.33 4.07 -4.12
N ALA A 30 -12.19 4.42 -3.53
CA ALA A 30 -11.57 5.73 -3.74
C ALA A 30 -11.15 5.94 -5.19
N LEU A 31 -10.61 4.89 -5.84
CA LEU A 31 -10.20 5.00 -7.24
C LEU A 31 -11.38 5.20 -8.17
N VAL A 32 -12.46 4.41 -8.03
CA VAL A 32 -13.59 4.49 -8.96
C VAL A 32 -14.44 5.73 -8.75
N ASN A 33 -14.43 6.32 -7.55
CA ASN A 33 -15.19 7.53 -7.24
C ASN A 33 -14.35 8.81 -7.34
N HIS A 34 -13.10 8.70 -7.81
CA HIS A 34 -12.19 9.84 -7.92
C HIS A 34 -11.98 10.58 -6.60
N GLU A 35 -11.93 9.82 -5.50
CA GLU A 35 -11.74 10.32 -4.13
C GLU A 35 -10.35 9.99 -3.59
N GLN A 36 -9.42 9.64 -4.46
CA GLN A 36 -8.06 9.26 -4.06
C GLN A 36 -7.32 10.48 -3.50
N ASP A 37 -6.97 10.42 -2.22
CA ASP A 37 -6.22 11.45 -1.52
C ASP A 37 -4.85 10.92 -1.05
N PHE A 38 -4.33 9.90 -1.72
CA PHE A 38 -3.09 9.22 -1.35
C PHE A 38 -2.31 8.83 -2.60
N ILE A 39 -1.02 8.59 -2.40
CA ILE A 39 -0.15 8.00 -3.42
C ILE A 39 -0.07 6.50 -3.15
N LEU A 40 -0.41 5.70 -4.15
CA LEU A 40 -0.44 4.25 -4.04
C LEU A 40 0.90 3.68 -4.54
N LEU A 41 1.60 2.93 -3.71
CA LEU A 41 2.91 2.37 -4.03
C LEU A 41 2.88 0.85 -4.06
N HIS A 42 3.32 0.30 -5.18
CA HIS A 42 3.57 -1.13 -5.37
C HIS A 42 5.03 -1.36 -4.96
N VAL A 43 5.25 -1.98 -3.79
CA VAL A 43 6.56 -1.92 -3.12
C VAL A 43 7.40 -3.20 -3.26
N VAL A 44 7.01 -4.09 -4.15
CA VAL A 44 7.71 -5.35 -4.40
C VAL A 44 7.87 -5.59 -5.90
N GLY A 45 8.65 -6.62 -6.24
CA GLY A 45 8.80 -7.05 -7.62
C GLY A 45 9.73 -6.18 -8.45
N ASN A 46 9.98 -6.64 -9.67
CA ASN A 46 10.79 -5.93 -10.64
C ASN A 46 9.90 -5.16 -11.63
N PRO A 47 10.49 -4.30 -12.50
CA PRO A 47 9.68 -3.51 -13.45
C PRO A 47 8.79 -4.33 -14.36
N GLU A 48 9.25 -5.51 -14.81
CA GLU A 48 8.45 -6.37 -15.69
C GLU A 48 7.23 -6.94 -14.95
N GLN A 49 7.41 -7.34 -13.70
CA GLN A 49 6.30 -7.86 -12.88
C GLN A 49 5.27 -6.76 -12.63
N PHE A 50 5.72 -5.56 -12.30
CA PHE A 50 4.83 -4.42 -12.11
C PHE A 50 4.09 -4.09 -13.42
N ALA A 51 4.78 -4.04 -14.54
CA ALA A 51 4.18 -3.71 -15.83
C ALA A 51 3.09 -4.72 -16.22
N ARG A 52 3.29 -6.00 -15.89
CA ARG A 52 2.31 -7.04 -16.23
C ARG A 52 1.02 -6.92 -15.44
N ARG A 53 1.11 -6.52 -14.18
CA ARG A 53 -0.07 -6.50 -13.32
C ARG A 53 0.18 -5.63 -12.08
N HIS A 54 -0.59 -4.58 -11.94
CA HIS A 54 -0.55 -3.71 -10.76
C HIS A 54 -1.92 -3.08 -10.53
N VAL A 55 -2.16 -2.60 -9.33
CA VAL A 55 -3.39 -1.87 -9.03
C VAL A 55 -3.40 -0.57 -9.85
N PRO A 56 -4.53 -0.22 -10.49
CA PRO A 56 -4.57 0.99 -11.32
C PRO A 56 -4.13 2.24 -10.55
N GLY A 57 -3.26 3.02 -11.17
CA GLY A 57 -2.75 4.25 -10.58
C GLY A 57 -1.56 4.07 -9.64
N ALA A 58 -1.15 2.83 -9.35
CA ALA A 58 0.00 2.58 -8.48
C ALA A 58 1.31 2.97 -9.17
N LEU A 59 2.24 3.47 -8.36
CA LEU A 59 3.62 3.69 -8.79
C LEU A 59 4.49 2.55 -8.27
N HIS A 60 5.47 2.14 -9.04
CA HIS A 60 6.40 1.10 -8.64
C HIS A 60 7.56 1.69 -7.85
N LEU A 61 7.64 1.35 -6.57
CA LEU A 61 8.76 1.77 -5.71
C LEU A 61 9.07 0.63 -4.74
N PRO A 62 9.95 -0.30 -5.13
CA PRO A 62 10.36 -1.39 -4.25
C PRO A 62 10.83 -0.87 -2.90
N TRP A 63 10.46 -1.56 -1.81
CA TRP A 63 10.72 -1.05 -0.47
C TRP A 63 12.21 -0.79 -0.20
N ARG A 64 13.10 -1.52 -0.85
CA ARG A 64 14.55 -1.30 -0.70
C ARG A 64 15.01 0.03 -1.28
N GLN A 65 14.24 0.61 -2.20
CA GLN A 65 14.57 1.88 -2.85
C GLN A 65 13.95 3.09 -2.14
N ILE A 66 13.22 2.87 -1.05
CA ILE A 66 12.64 3.98 -0.28
C ILE A 66 13.75 4.63 0.54
N THR A 67 14.06 5.88 0.21
CA THR A 67 15.07 6.69 0.88
C THR A 67 14.53 8.10 1.09
N ALA A 68 15.13 8.86 2.00
CA ALA A 68 14.74 10.24 2.22
C ALA A 68 14.83 11.06 0.93
N GLU A 69 15.88 10.86 0.13
CA GLU A 69 16.07 11.55 -1.13
C GLU A 69 14.95 11.26 -2.13
N ARG A 70 14.59 9.98 -2.26
CA ARG A 70 13.53 9.55 -3.17
C ARG A 70 12.19 10.15 -2.77
N MET A 71 11.90 10.14 -1.46
CA MET A 71 10.62 10.61 -0.94
C MET A 71 10.51 12.13 -0.86
N ALA A 72 11.61 12.86 -1.02
CA ALA A 72 11.60 14.32 -1.03
C ALA A 72 10.82 14.89 -2.23
N HIS A 73 10.47 14.07 -3.20
CA HIS A 73 9.63 14.44 -4.34
C HIS A 73 8.22 14.88 -3.93
N TRP A 74 7.73 14.43 -2.78
CA TRP A 74 6.37 14.68 -2.33
C TRP A 74 6.36 15.55 -1.09
N PRO A 75 5.29 16.36 -0.90
CA PRO A 75 5.13 17.12 0.34
C PRO A 75 5.12 16.22 1.57
N ALA A 76 5.56 16.78 2.70
CA ALA A 76 5.69 16.02 3.95
C ALA A 76 4.37 15.49 4.51
N ASP A 77 3.24 16.05 4.10
CA ASP A 77 1.91 15.62 4.53
C ASP A 77 1.24 14.64 3.56
N THR A 78 1.95 14.18 2.53
CA THR A 78 1.43 13.20 1.57
C THR A 78 1.16 11.88 2.28
N LEU A 79 -0.06 11.36 2.12
CA LEU A 79 -0.39 10.02 2.60
C LEU A 79 0.03 8.99 1.55
N PHE A 80 0.79 7.99 1.98
CA PHE A 80 1.15 6.86 1.12
C PHE A 80 0.35 5.64 1.52
N VAL A 81 -0.18 4.93 0.53
CA VAL A 81 -0.77 3.61 0.72
C VAL A 81 0.13 2.63 0.00
N VAL A 82 0.60 1.63 0.73
CA VAL A 82 1.56 0.65 0.20
C VAL A 82 0.95 -0.74 0.16
N TYR A 83 1.34 -1.54 -0.82
CA TYR A 83 0.89 -2.93 -0.90
C TYR A 83 1.99 -3.81 -1.50
N CYS A 84 1.89 -5.10 -1.20
CA CYS A 84 2.78 -6.11 -1.77
C CYS A 84 1.96 -7.25 -2.39
N ALA A 85 2.58 -8.42 -2.59
CA ALA A 85 1.94 -9.52 -3.31
C ALA A 85 0.71 -10.07 -2.60
N GLY A 86 0.77 -10.21 -1.28
CA GLY A 86 -0.34 -10.79 -0.53
C GLY A 86 -0.01 -10.96 0.94
N PRO A 87 -0.85 -11.69 1.68
CA PRO A 87 -0.71 -11.80 3.14
C PRO A 87 0.57 -12.52 3.61
N HIS A 88 1.24 -13.24 2.73
CA HIS A 88 2.47 -13.94 3.07
C HIS A 88 3.74 -13.13 2.79
N CYS A 89 3.58 -11.89 2.35
CA CYS A 89 4.70 -11.02 1.99
C CYS A 89 4.77 -9.88 3.01
N ASN A 90 5.95 -9.62 3.55
CA ASN A 90 6.14 -8.51 4.49
C ASN A 90 6.72 -7.27 3.84
N GLY A 91 6.73 -7.20 2.51
CA GLY A 91 7.26 -6.04 1.79
C GLY A 91 6.53 -4.75 2.11
N ALA A 92 5.20 -4.81 2.25
CA ALA A 92 4.40 -3.63 2.61
C ALA A 92 4.73 -3.16 4.04
N ASP A 93 4.91 -4.09 4.98
CA ASP A 93 5.30 -3.74 6.35
C ASP A 93 6.67 -3.06 6.37
N ARG A 94 7.61 -3.56 5.59
CA ARG A 94 8.95 -2.98 5.50
C ARG A 94 8.91 -1.59 4.88
N ALA A 95 8.12 -1.42 3.83
CA ALA A 95 7.93 -0.11 3.19
C ALA A 95 7.28 0.88 4.16
N ALA A 96 6.22 0.46 4.84
CA ALA A 96 5.51 1.29 5.79
C ALA A 96 6.42 1.73 6.94
N LEU A 97 7.24 0.83 7.46
CA LEU A 97 8.20 1.16 8.51
C LEU A 97 9.20 2.22 8.05
N LYS A 98 9.73 2.07 6.83
CA LYS A 98 10.68 3.04 6.29
C LYS A 98 10.05 4.42 6.10
N LEU A 99 8.83 4.45 5.55
CA LEU A 99 8.10 5.71 5.35
C LEU A 99 7.77 6.38 6.68
N ALA A 100 7.29 5.62 7.67
CA ALA A 100 6.98 6.16 8.99
C ALA A 100 8.23 6.72 9.67
N ARG A 101 9.38 6.04 9.54
CA ARG A 101 10.65 6.53 10.09
C ARG A 101 11.11 7.84 9.44
N LEU A 102 10.69 8.08 8.21
CA LEU A 102 10.95 9.34 7.52
C LEU A 102 9.94 10.43 7.88
N GLY A 103 8.98 10.13 8.77
CA GLY A 103 7.96 11.08 9.18
C GLY A 103 6.79 11.23 8.24
N LEU A 104 6.61 10.27 7.31
CA LEU A 104 5.55 10.35 6.31
C LEU A 104 4.32 9.52 6.73
N PRO A 105 3.11 10.08 6.57
CA PRO A 105 1.89 9.31 6.81
C PRO A 105 1.80 8.10 5.88
N VAL A 106 1.46 6.93 6.43
CA VAL A 106 1.40 5.70 5.63
C VAL A 106 0.32 4.77 6.16
N LYS A 107 -0.34 4.08 5.23
CA LYS A 107 -1.22 2.94 5.53
C LYS A 107 -0.85 1.78 4.62
N ILE A 108 -1.06 0.57 5.12
CA ILE A 108 -0.90 -0.65 4.33
C ILE A 108 -2.26 -1.04 3.78
N MET A 109 -2.34 -1.32 2.46
CA MET A 109 -3.52 -1.96 1.87
C MET A 109 -3.40 -3.46 2.12
N THR A 110 -4.13 -3.95 3.11
CA THR A 110 -4.10 -5.37 3.46
C THR A 110 -4.63 -6.22 2.31
N GLY A 111 -4.09 -7.41 2.16
CA GLY A 111 -4.45 -8.33 1.09
C GLY A 111 -3.58 -8.22 -0.15
N GLY A 112 -3.08 -7.04 -0.49
CA GLY A 112 -2.19 -6.84 -1.62
C GLY A 112 -2.77 -7.30 -2.96
N ILE A 113 -1.91 -7.76 -3.85
CA ILE A 113 -2.32 -8.24 -5.18
C ILE A 113 -3.30 -9.42 -5.06
N THR A 114 -3.02 -10.36 -4.15
CA THR A 114 -3.90 -11.50 -3.92
C THR A 114 -5.30 -11.05 -3.49
N GLY A 115 -5.38 -10.11 -2.55
CA GLY A 115 -6.66 -9.58 -2.10
C GLY A 115 -7.40 -8.85 -3.21
N TRP A 116 -6.69 -8.08 -4.03
CA TRP A 116 -7.28 -7.37 -5.17
C TRP A 116 -7.89 -8.36 -6.16
N GLU A 117 -7.17 -9.44 -6.45
CA GLU A 117 -7.63 -10.51 -7.32
C GLU A 117 -8.84 -11.24 -6.74
N ASP A 118 -8.80 -11.54 -5.43
CA ASP A 118 -9.89 -12.22 -4.73
C ASP A 118 -11.19 -11.43 -4.80
N GLU A 119 -11.11 -10.10 -4.78
CA GLU A 119 -12.26 -9.21 -4.91
C GLU A 119 -12.70 -9.04 -6.37
N GLN A 120 -11.98 -9.63 -7.31
CA GLN A 120 -12.26 -9.56 -8.74
C GLN A 120 -12.18 -8.13 -9.29
N PHE A 121 -11.36 -7.29 -8.71
CA PHE A 121 -11.10 -5.95 -9.22
C PHE A 121 -10.12 -6.00 -10.38
N GLU A 122 -10.26 -5.05 -11.30
CA GLU A 122 -9.39 -5.00 -12.48
C GLU A 122 -8.00 -4.52 -12.13
N PHE A 123 -7.01 -5.16 -12.76
CA PHE A 123 -5.63 -4.71 -12.72
C PHE A 123 -5.30 -3.84 -13.92
N ALA A 124 -4.32 -2.97 -13.76
CA ALA A 124 -3.71 -2.27 -14.88
C ALA A 124 -2.47 -3.02 -15.35
N SER A 125 -2.11 -2.80 -16.59
CA SER A 125 -0.88 -3.31 -17.18
C SER A 125 -0.37 -2.29 -18.20
N HIS A 126 0.92 -2.34 -18.48
CA HIS A 126 1.49 -1.53 -19.56
C HIS A 126 2.68 -2.25 -20.18
N THR A 127 2.99 -1.89 -21.40
CA THR A 127 4.13 -2.46 -22.10
C THR A 127 5.37 -1.66 -21.73
N LEU A 128 6.43 -2.37 -21.31
CA LEU A 128 7.72 -1.73 -21.10
C LEU A 128 8.33 -1.40 -22.45
N VAL A 129 8.65 -0.13 -22.64
CA VAL A 129 9.39 0.29 -23.82
C VAL A 129 10.86 0.12 -23.50
N SER A 130 11.55 -0.75 -24.26
CA SER A 130 12.97 -0.90 -24.06
C SER A 130 13.67 0.42 -24.45
N ALA A 131 14.49 0.93 -23.55
CA ALA A 131 15.32 2.07 -23.84
C ALA A 131 16.34 1.64 -24.89
N SER A 132 16.17 2.06 -26.08
CA SER A 132 17.11 1.80 -27.15
C SER A 132 17.99 3.02 -27.37
#